data_cb90e3b880b57e61079fb68731d42cb6
#
_entry.id   cb90e3b880b57e61079fb68731d42cb6
#
_cell.length_a   1.000
_cell.length_b   1.000
_cell.length_c   1.000
_cell.angle_alpha   90.00
_cell.angle_beta   90.00
_cell.angle_gamma   90.00
#
_symmetry.space_group_name_H-M   'P 1'
#
loop_
_entity.id
_entity.type
_entity.pdbx_description
1 polymer ?
#
loop_
_entity_poly.entity_id
_entity_poly.type
_entity_poly.pdbx_seq_one_letter_code
_entity_poly.pdbx_strand_id
1 'polypeptide(L)'
;DHGFVSVYLVQKGISPRVIAMDVRSGPLEHAREHIREYGLEDRIETRLSDGLHSLKTGEAAGMICAGMGGPLMEKILTEGREQAKGFPELIVQPQSEIPHFRTFLMEEGYLLMDENIIYEEGKYYFMMKVRWLGEMSEDAVRSQVRESWKADDAASGLAGQLGPILLYRKCPLLLNYVEWQLAEHRKIAKRLEQEADADNPKTIRRRQEIAEETALLTRALEWYDNGKEPDCI
;
A
#
# COMPACT_ATOMS: atom_id res chain seq x y z
N ASP A 1 8.87 -9.91 -9.03
CA ASP A 1 9.72 -11.07 -8.95
C ASP A 1 9.06 -12.24 -9.68
N HIS A 2 9.78 -13.13 -10.36
CA HIS A 2 9.29 -14.30 -11.09
C HIS A 2 8.21 -14.11 -12.18
N GLY A 3 7.64 -12.92 -12.39
CA GLY A 3 6.66 -12.65 -13.45
C GLY A 3 5.26 -13.25 -13.27
N PHE A 4 4.94 -13.86 -12.14
CA PHE A 4 3.66 -14.55 -11.92
C PHE A 4 2.44 -13.62 -12.05
N VAL A 5 2.53 -12.39 -11.56
CA VAL A 5 1.44 -11.41 -11.71
C VAL A 5 1.20 -11.09 -13.19
N SER A 6 2.27 -10.93 -13.96
CA SER A 6 2.21 -10.67 -15.41
C SER A 6 1.53 -11.83 -16.15
N VAL A 7 1.92 -13.07 -15.84
CA VAL A 7 1.31 -14.28 -16.40
C VAL A 7 -0.18 -14.34 -16.03
N TYR A 8 -0.52 -14.14 -14.76
CA TYR A 8 -1.89 -14.13 -14.27
C TYR A 8 -2.78 -13.12 -15.00
N LEU A 9 -2.31 -11.88 -15.14
CA LEU A 9 -3.07 -10.81 -15.81
C LEU A 9 -3.43 -11.17 -17.26
N VAL A 10 -2.47 -11.76 -17.98
CA VAL A 10 -2.65 -12.15 -19.36
C VAL A 10 -3.54 -13.39 -19.50
N GLN A 11 -3.31 -14.40 -18.66
CA GLN A 11 -4.10 -15.65 -18.70
C GLN A 11 -5.59 -15.42 -18.34
N LYS A 12 -5.83 -14.50 -17.37
CA LYS A 12 -7.21 -14.15 -16.97
C LYS A 12 -7.88 -13.14 -17.91
N GLY A 13 -7.18 -12.69 -18.95
CA GLY A 13 -7.73 -11.70 -19.89
C GLY A 13 -7.93 -10.32 -19.26
N ILE A 14 -7.31 -10.05 -18.11
CA ILE A 14 -7.37 -8.73 -17.43
C ILE A 14 -6.59 -7.70 -18.24
N SER A 15 -5.44 -8.09 -18.75
CA SER A 15 -4.64 -7.27 -19.66
C SER A 15 -4.29 -8.05 -20.94
N PRO A 16 -4.44 -7.46 -22.12
CA PRO A 16 -4.03 -8.11 -23.36
C PRO A 16 -2.51 -8.22 -23.49
N ARG A 17 -1.76 -7.30 -22.88
CA ARG A 17 -0.28 -7.24 -22.89
C ARG A 17 0.22 -6.69 -21.56
N VAL A 18 1.44 -7.10 -21.17
CA VAL A 18 2.08 -6.65 -19.93
C VAL A 18 3.55 -6.34 -20.20
N ILE A 19 4.07 -5.31 -19.54
CA ILE A 19 5.51 -5.02 -19.45
C ILE A 19 5.93 -5.34 -18.02
N ALA A 20 6.73 -6.38 -17.84
CA ALA A 20 7.31 -6.76 -16.55
C ALA A 20 8.68 -6.10 -16.40
N MET A 21 8.83 -5.27 -15.36
CA MET A 21 10.06 -4.49 -15.14
C MET A 21 10.71 -4.84 -13.80
N ASP A 22 12.03 -4.92 -13.79
CA ASP A 22 12.85 -5.02 -12.59
C ASP A 22 14.19 -4.31 -12.83
N VAL A 23 14.81 -3.82 -11.74
CA VAL A 23 16.13 -3.17 -11.79
C VAL A 23 17.27 -4.19 -11.91
N ARG A 24 17.01 -5.47 -11.62
CA ARG A 24 17.99 -6.55 -11.64
C ARG A 24 17.69 -7.54 -12.75
N SER A 25 18.74 -8.00 -13.41
CA SER A 25 18.64 -9.00 -14.50
C SER A 25 18.16 -10.37 -14.00
N GLY A 26 18.61 -10.82 -12.81
CA GLY A 26 18.26 -12.14 -12.27
C GLY A 26 16.75 -12.37 -12.16
N PRO A 27 15.96 -11.51 -11.47
CA PRO A 27 14.51 -11.61 -11.44
C PRO A 27 13.85 -11.59 -12.82
N LEU A 28 14.40 -10.82 -13.77
CA LEU A 28 13.88 -10.79 -15.15
C LEU A 28 14.16 -12.10 -15.90
N GLU A 29 15.30 -12.77 -15.65
CA GLU A 29 15.57 -14.08 -16.23
C GLU A 29 14.56 -15.11 -15.75
N HIS A 30 14.29 -15.18 -14.43
CA HIS A 30 13.24 -16.06 -13.89
C HIS A 30 11.86 -15.71 -14.46
N ALA A 31 11.54 -14.44 -14.61
CA ALA A 31 10.30 -14.03 -15.24
C ALA A 31 10.21 -14.52 -16.70
N ARG A 32 11.30 -14.42 -17.47
CA ARG A 32 11.36 -14.93 -18.87
C ARG A 32 11.15 -16.44 -18.95
N GLU A 33 11.75 -17.20 -18.00
CA GLU A 33 11.56 -18.66 -17.93
C GLU A 33 10.09 -19.00 -17.73
N HIS A 34 9.43 -18.40 -16.73
CA HIS A 34 7.99 -18.63 -16.50
C HIS A 34 7.12 -18.16 -17.68
N ILE A 35 7.38 -16.99 -18.24
CA ILE A 35 6.63 -16.48 -19.40
C ILE A 35 6.71 -17.48 -20.56
N ARG A 36 7.87 -18.08 -20.80
CA ARG A 36 8.09 -19.12 -21.83
C ARG A 36 7.36 -20.41 -21.49
N GLU A 37 7.39 -20.86 -20.23
CA GLU A 37 6.66 -22.06 -19.79
C GLU A 37 5.16 -21.95 -20.04
N TYR A 38 4.61 -20.74 -19.96
CA TYR A 38 3.20 -20.47 -20.24
C TYR A 38 2.93 -20.05 -21.70
N GLY A 39 3.93 -19.98 -22.57
CA GLY A 39 3.77 -19.60 -23.98
C GLY A 39 3.24 -18.18 -24.18
N LEU A 40 3.72 -17.23 -23.39
CA LEU A 40 3.20 -15.84 -23.34
C LEU A 40 4.21 -14.79 -23.79
N GLU A 41 5.30 -15.19 -24.49
CA GLU A 41 6.37 -14.30 -24.93
C GLU A 41 5.89 -13.20 -25.87
N ASP A 42 4.85 -13.46 -26.66
CA ASP A 42 4.25 -12.48 -27.56
C ASP A 42 3.41 -11.41 -26.83
N ARG A 43 3.06 -11.67 -25.59
CA ARG A 43 2.13 -10.85 -24.80
C ARG A 43 2.77 -10.21 -23.55
N ILE A 44 3.90 -10.72 -23.09
CA ILE A 44 4.60 -10.21 -21.92
C ILE A 44 6.02 -9.83 -22.30
N GLU A 45 6.32 -8.53 -22.30
CA GLU A 45 7.67 -8.00 -22.47
C GLU A 45 8.37 -7.94 -21.11
N THR A 46 9.65 -8.31 -21.04
CA THR A 46 10.49 -8.09 -19.86
C THR A 46 11.48 -6.97 -20.14
N ARG A 47 11.56 -5.98 -19.24
CA ARG A 47 12.40 -4.80 -19.45
C ARG A 47 13.23 -4.49 -18.20
N LEU A 48 14.55 -4.34 -18.37
CA LEU A 48 15.42 -3.86 -17.30
C LEU A 48 15.18 -2.35 -17.10
N SER A 49 14.80 -1.96 -15.89
CA SER A 49 14.46 -0.57 -15.57
C SER A 49 14.63 -0.29 -14.09
N ASP A 50 15.22 0.85 -13.73
CA ASP A 50 15.11 1.42 -12.41
C ASP A 50 13.78 2.20 -12.36
N GLY A 51 12.80 1.66 -11.61
CA GLY A 51 11.45 2.20 -11.59
C GLY A 51 10.83 2.32 -12.99
N LEU A 52 10.29 3.50 -13.32
CA LEU A 52 9.57 3.77 -14.57
C LEU A 52 10.44 4.39 -15.69
N HIS A 53 11.76 4.51 -15.51
CA HIS A 53 12.64 5.21 -16.44
C HIS A 53 12.62 4.65 -17.87
N SER A 54 12.45 3.33 -18.03
CA SER A 54 12.42 2.70 -19.37
C SER A 54 11.02 2.70 -19.99
N LEU A 55 10.00 3.22 -19.30
CA LEU A 55 8.63 3.28 -19.78
C LEU A 55 8.38 4.60 -20.51
N LYS A 56 7.77 4.53 -21.68
CA LYS A 56 7.35 5.73 -22.41
C LYS A 56 5.98 6.18 -21.92
N THR A 57 5.77 7.48 -21.89
CA THR A 57 4.45 8.06 -21.55
C THR A 57 3.37 7.50 -22.48
N GLY A 58 2.27 6.99 -21.90
CA GLY A 58 1.16 6.41 -22.65
C GLY A 58 1.40 4.98 -23.18
N GLU A 59 2.53 4.35 -22.88
CA GLU A 59 2.85 2.98 -23.32
C GLU A 59 2.01 1.91 -22.58
N ALA A 60 1.57 2.21 -21.35
CA ALA A 60 0.74 1.33 -20.55
C ALA A 60 -0.51 2.05 -20.04
N ALA A 61 -1.60 1.31 -19.87
CA ALA A 61 -2.88 1.81 -19.39
C ALA A 61 -3.08 1.68 -17.87
N GLY A 62 -2.14 1.07 -17.17
CA GLY A 62 -2.18 0.91 -15.71
C GLY A 62 -0.87 0.37 -15.18
N MET A 63 -0.69 0.44 -13.87
CA MET A 63 0.51 -0.01 -13.19
C MET A 63 0.15 -0.84 -11.96
N ILE A 64 0.90 -1.92 -11.75
CA ILE A 64 0.93 -2.66 -10.50
C ILE A 64 2.34 -2.56 -9.92
N CYS A 65 2.46 -2.01 -8.72
CA CYS A 65 3.70 -1.93 -7.96
C CYS A 65 3.50 -2.63 -6.61
N ALA A 66 4.07 -3.81 -6.45
CA ALA A 66 3.84 -4.66 -5.29
C ALA A 66 5.13 -5.29 -4.75
N GLY A 67 5.13 -5.64 -3.46
CA GLY A 67 6.23 -6.39 -2.86
C GLY A 67 7.45 -5.55 -2.48
N MET A 68 7.34 -4.22 -2.46
CA MET A 68 8.42 -3.30 -2.13
C MET A 68 8.10 -2.46 -0.89
N GLY A 69 9.12 -1.92 -0.23
CA GLY A 69 8.93 -0.97 0.88
C GLY A 69 8.33 0.36 0.39
N GLY A 70 7.54 1.01 1.25
CA GLY A 70 6.94 2.32 0.97
C GLY A 70 7.94 3.34 0.42
N PRO A 71 9.10 3.59 1.06
CA PRO A 71 10.08 4.55 0.59
C PRO A 71 10.60 4.28 -0.82
N LEU A 72 10.74 3.00 -1.20
CA LEU A 72 11.15 2.66 -2.56
C LEU A 72 10.04 2.95 -3.57
N MET A 73 8.78 2.67 -3.21
CA MET A 73 7.64 3.01 -4.06
C MET A 73 7.48 4.53 -4.22
N GLU A 74 7.67 5.32 -3.17
CA GLU A 74 7.70 6.78 -3.22
C GLU A 74 8.77 7.28 -4.20
N LYS A 75 9.99 6.74 -4.11
CA LYS A 75 11.06 7.05 -5.06
C LYS A 75 10.64 6.74 -6.50
N ILE A 76 10.09 5.55 -6.76
CA ILE A 76 9.66 5.13 -8.11
C ILE A 76 8.58 6.09 -8.67
N LEU A 77 7.59 6.46 -7.85
CA LEU A 77 6.52 7.36 -8.26
C LEU A 77 6.99 8.80 -8.45
N THR A 78 7.95 9.25 -7.65
CA THR A 78 8.53 10.59 -7.75
C THR A 78 9.44 10.73 -8.97
N GLU A 79 10.35 9.79 -9.18
CA GLU A 79 11.30 9.82 -10.31
C GLU A 79 10.61 9.52 -11.63
N GLY A 80 9.59 8.66 -11.64
CA GLY A 80 8.75 8.34 -12.80
C GLY A 80 7.45 9.13 -12.87
N ARG A 81 7.42 10.35 -12.33
CA ARG A 81 6.20 11.16 -12.13
C ARG A 81 5.39 11.36 -13.41
N GLU A 82 6.06 11.65 -14.52
CA GLU A 82 5.40 11.89 -15.80
C GLU A 82 4.65 10.64 -16.33
N GLN A 83 5.24 9.47 -16.14
CA GLN A 83 4.62 8.20 -16.50
C GLN A 83 3.51 7.85 -15.51
N ALA A 84 3.77 8.00 -14.20
CA ALA A 84 2.84 7.65 -13.13
C ALA A 84 1.53 8.46 -13.21
N LYS A 85 1.61 9.77 -13.49
CA LYS A 85 0.46 10.64 -13.67
C LYS A 85 -0.39 10.28 -14.90
N GLY A 86 0.20 9.63 -15.90
CA GLY A 86 -0.47 9.20 -17.11
C GLY A 86 -1.34 7.94 -16.95
N PHE A 87 -1.22 7.21 -15.84
CA PHE A 87 -2.01 6.00 -15.63
C PHE A 87 -3.42 6.31 -15.13
N PRO A 88 -4.48 5.80 -15.77
CA PRO A 88 -5.84 5.84 -15.26
C PRO A 88 -5.98 5.20 -13.87
N GLU A 89 -5.19 4.17 -13.60
CA GLU A 89 -5.21 3.43 -12.33
C GLU A 89 -3.81 2.92 -11.99
N LEU A 90 -3.49 2.99 -10.70
CA LEU A 90 -2.33 2.35 -10.11
C LEU A 90 -2.79 1.44 -8.98
N ILE A 91 -2.26 0.23 -8.93
CA ILE A 91 -2.40 -0.67 -7.78
C ILE A 91 -1.05 -0.73 -7.09
N VAL A 92 -1.02 -0.34 -5.82
CA VAL A 92 0.21 -0.32 -5.01
C VAL A 92 0.06 -1.19 -3.78
N GLN A 93 1.10 -1.96 -3.47
CA GLN A 93 1.13 -2.85 -2.30
C GLN A 93 2.46 -2.67 -1.57
N PRO A 94 2.58 -1.66 -0.68
CA PRO A 94 3.76 -1.46 0.15
C PRO A 94 3.87 -2.53 1.24
N GLN A 95 5.11 -2.97 1.54
CA GLN A 95 5.39 -3.94 2.60
C GLN A 95 5.93 -3.30 3.88
N SER A 96 6.24 -2.01 3.86
CA SER A 96 6.69 -1.24 5.04
C SER A 96 6.22 0.20 4.95
N GLU A 97 6.20 0.87 6.08
CA GLU A 97 5.86 2.29 6.22
C GLU A 97 4.53 2.68 5.56
N ILE A 98 3.55 1.78 5.64
CA ILE A 98 2.25 1.89 4.95
C ILE A 98 1.53 3.21 5.28
N PRO A 99 1.46 3.68 6.56
CA PRO A 99 0.82 4.95 6.87
C PRO A 99 1.52 6.15 6.24
N HIS A 100 2.87 6.14 6.23
CA HIS A 100 3.65 7.19 5.59
C HIS A 100 3.41 7.22 4.09
N PHE A 101 3.41 6.05 3.45
CA PHE A 101 3.12 5.93 2.02
C PHE A 101 1.71 6.39 1.65
N ARG A 102 0.69 6.17 2.50
CA ARG A 102 -0.66 6.75 2.33
C ARG A 102 -0.63 8.28 2.34
N THR A 103 0.10 8.85 3.30
CA THR A 103 0.27 10.31 3.38
C THR A 103 0.93 10.85 2.11
N PHE A 104 2.01 10.23 1.65
CA PHE A 104 2.66 10.57 0.39
C PHE A 104 1.69 10.56 -0.80
N LEU A 105 0.93 9.49 -0.98
CA LEU A 105 -0.05 9.40 -2.08
C LEU A 105 -1.08 10.52 -2.02
N MET A 106 -1.61 10.82 -0.83
CA MET A 106 -2.56 11.90 -0.65
C MET A 106 -1.93 13.27 -0.99
N GLU A 107 -0.74 13.55 -0.48
CA GLU A 107 -0.04 14.83 -0.70
C GLU A 107 0.35 15.04 -2.16
N GLU A 108 0.69 13.96 -2.87
CA GLU A 108 0.99 13.99 -4.31
C GLU A 108 -0.27 14.10 -5.21
N GLY A 109 -1.47 14.15 -4.64
CA GLY A 109 -2.71 14.33 -5.38
C GLY A 109 -3.31 13.05 -5.95
N TYR A 110 -2.99 11.90 -5.36
CA TYR A 110 -3.62 10.63 -5.73
C TYR A 110 -4.95 10.44 -4.99
N LEU A 111 -6.02 10.28 -5.77
CA LEU A 111 -7.34 9.88 -5.30
C LEU A 111 -7.30 8.42 -4.89
N LEU A 112 -7.75 8.12 -3.67
CA LEU A 112 -7.96 6.73 -3.24
C LEU A 112 -9.28 6.22 -3.82
N MET A 113 -9.21 5.16 -4.61
CA MET A 113 -10.36 4.57 -5.29
C MET A 113 -10.87 3.32 -4.58
N ASP A 114 -9.96 2.49 -4.10
CA ASP A 114 -10.29 1.26 -3.38
C ASP A 114 -9.12 0.78 -2.51
N GLU A 115 -9.43 -0.03 -1.51
CA GLU A 115 -8.45 -0.71 -0.67
C GLU A 115 -8.85 -2.16 -0.44
N ASN A 116 -7.86 -3.00 -0.33
CA ASN A 116 -8.04 -4.40 0.08
C ASN A 116 -6.94 -4.82 1.06
N ILE A 117 -7.22 -5.83 1.85
CA ILE A 117 -6.28 -6.49 2.75
C ILE A 117 -6.39 -7.98 2.55
N ILE A 118 -5.28 -8.68 2.52
CA ILE A 118 -5.22 -10.14 2.52
C ILE A 118 -4.30 -10.63 3.63
N TYR A 119 -4.52 -11.86 4.07
CA TYR A 119 -3.66 -12.56 5.01
C TYR A 119 -3.18 -13.84 4.36
N GLU A 120 -1.86 -13.99 4.23
CA GLU A 120 -1.22 -15.14 3.62
C GLU A 120 0.10 -15.45 4.31
N GLU A 121 0.35 -16.72 4.60
CA GLU A 121 1.59 -17.20 5.23
C GLU A 121 2.00 -16.41 6.49
N GLY A 122 1.04 -16.05 7.33
CA GLY A 122 1.30 -15.35 8.58
C GLY A 122 1.51 -13.84 8.46
N LYS A 123 1.28 -13.24 7.27
CA LYS A 123 1.47 -11.82 7.00
C LYS A 123 0.22 -11.17 6.44
N TYR A 124 0.03 -9.91 6.80
CA TYR A 124 -1.02 -9.05 6.22
C TYR A 124 -0.43 -8.18 5.12
N TYR A 125 -1.15 -8.11 4.00
CA TYR A 125 -0.77 -7.30 2.85
C TYR A 125 -1.89 -6.31 2.54
N PHE A 126 -1.54 -5.03 2.53
CA PHE A 126 -2.46 -3.93 2.22
C PHE A 126 -2.26 -3.51 0.77
N MET A 127 -3.35 -3.39 0.03
CA MET A 127 -3.35 -2.94 -1.36
C MET A 127 -4.22 -1.70 -1.49
N MET A 128 -3.75 -0.75 -2.26
CA MET A 128 -4.47 0.48 -2.57
C MET A 128 -4.60 0.63 -4.08
N LYS A 129 -5.80 0.91 -4.55
CA LYS A 129 -6.07 1.34 -5.91
C LYS A 129 -6.19 2.85 -5.92
N VAL A 130 -5.32 3.52 -6.65
CA VAL A 130 -5.27 4.98 -6.69
C VAL A 130 -5.22 5.51 -8.13
N ARG A 131 -5.60 6.76 -8.30
CA ARG A 131 -5.49 7.50 -9.55
C ARG A 131 -5.01 8.91 -9.27
N TRP A 132 -4.05 9.39 -10.03
CA TRP A 132 -3.66 10.79 -9.93
C TRP A 132 -4.79 11.68 -10.45
N LEU A 133 -5.21 12.65 -9.64
CA LEU A 133 -6.32 13.56 -9.97
C LEU A 133 -5.80 14.91 -10.43
N GLY A 134 -4.68 15.37 -9.91
CA GLY A 134 -4.11 16.66 -10.24
C GLY A 134 -3.17 17.21 -9.17
N GLU A 135 -2.69 18.42 -9.41
CA GLU A 135 -1.83 19.12 -8.46
C GLU A 135 -2.64 19.58 -7.24
N MET A 136 -2.12 19.31 -6.04
CA MET A 136 -2.77 19.68 -4.76
C MET A 136 -2.87 21.19 -4.53
N SER A 137 -2.31 22.02 -5.42
CA SER A 137 -2.47 23.47 -5.42
C SER A 137 -3.88 23.94 -5.84
N GLU A 138 -4.64 23.09 -6.51
CA GLU A 138 -6.02 23.37 -6.91
C GLU A 138 -6.98 22.97 -5.78
N ASP A 139 -7.77 23.92 -5.26
CA ASP A 139 -8.68 23.69 -4.12
C ASP A 139 -9.67 22.55 -4.37
N ALA A 140 -10.22 22.45 -5.60
CA ALA A 140 -11.15 21.39 -5.95
C ALA A 140 -10.48 19.99 -5.91
N VAL A 141 -9.27 19.86 -6.47
CA VAL A 141 -8.47 18.63 -6.45
C VAL A 141 -8.13 18.27 -5.03
N ARG A 142 -7.62 19.25 -4.26
CA ARG A 142 -7.27 19.08 -2.86
C ARG A 142 -8.44 18.57 -2.03
N SER A 143 -9.61 19.17 -2.16
CA SER A 143 -10.82 18.77 -1.45
C SER A 143 -11.22 17.33 -1.79
N GLN A 144 -11.28 16.99 -3.07
CA GLN A 144 -11.69 15.67 -3.53
C GLN A 144 -10.68 14.57 -3.14
N VAL A 145 -9.38 14.85 -3.20
CA VAL A 145 -8.34 13.92 -2.76
C VAL A 145 -8.47 13.69 -1.25
N ARG A 146 -8.52 14.75 -0.43
CA ARG A 146 -8.63 14.65 1.02
C ARG A 146 -9.89 13.91 1.45
N GLU A 147 -11.03 14.13 0.78
CA GLU A 147 -12.26 13.40 1.02
C GLU A 147 -12.11 11.90 0.77
N SER A 148 -11.47 11.50 -0.32
CA SER A 148 -11.22 10.07 -0.61
C SER A 148 -10.39 9.37 0.47
N TRP A 149 -9.45 10.10 1.08
CA TRP A 149 -8.61 9.61 2.16
C TRP A 149 -9.22 9.80 3.56
N LYS A 150 -10.42 10.36 3.66
CA LYS A 150 -11.08 10.71 4.94
C LYS A 150 -10.17 11.54 5.85
N ALA A 151 -9.38 12.43 5.25
CA ALA A 151 -8.31 13.15 5.94
C ALA A 151 -8.83 14.20 6.93
N ASP A 152 -10.06 14.68 6.73
CA ASP A 152 -10.70 15.72 7.55
C ASP A 152 -11.76 15.16 8.52
N ASP A 153 -11.97 13.84 8.53
CA ASP A 153 -12.93 13.18 9.42
C ASP A 153 -12.42 13.08 10.86
N ALA A 154 -13.37 12.93 11.79
CA ALA A 154 -13.03 12.67 13.20
C ALA A 154 -12.17 11.42 13.42
N ALA A 155 -12.25 10.45 12.51
CA ALA A 155 -11.44 9.24 12.49
C ALA A 155 -10.20 9.35 11.61
N SER A 156 -9.82 10.53 11.13
CA SER A 156 -8.73 10.71 10.14
C SER A 156 -7.41 10.08 10.57
N GLY A 157 -7.05 10.16 11.86
CA GLY A 157 -5.85 9.50 12.39
C GLY A 157 -5.90 7.98 12.26
N LEU A 158 -7.07 7.35 12.47
CA LEU A 158 -7.27 5.92 12.26
C LEU A 158 -7.26 5.57 10.77
N ALA A 159 -7.93 6.38 9.96
CA ALA A 159 -8.00 6.19 8.52
C ALA A 159 -6.60 6.21 7.87
N GLY A 160 -5.76 7.16 8.24
CA GLY A 160 -4.38 7.23 7.75
C GLY A 160 -3.54 6.01 8.13
N GLN A 161 -3.74 5.45 9.32
CA GLN A 161 -3.00 4.30 9.81
C GLN A 161 -3.51 2.97 9.22
N LEU A 162 -4.82 2.76 9.18
CA LEU A 162 -5.43 1.47 8.92
C LEU A 162 -6.03 1.34 7.51
N GLY A 163 -6.21 2.45 6.81
CA GLY A 163 -6.87 2.51 5.51
C GLY A 163 -8.32 2.94 5.64
N PRO A 164 -8.68 4.10 5.05
CA PRO A 164 -10.01 4.67 5.21
C PRO A 164 -11.13 3.76 4.70
N ILE A 165 -10.97 3.18 3.52
CA ILE A 165 -12.00 2.32 2.93
C ILE A 165 -12.18 1.03 3.74
N LEU A 166 -11.08 0.41 4.17
CA LEU A 166 -11.13 -0.80 4.99
C LEU A 166 -11.80 -0.54 6.35
N LEU A 167 -11.46 0.60 6.97
CA LEU A 167 -12.00 1.02 8.26
C LEU A 167 -13.49 1.30 8.16
N TYR A 168 -13.90 2.14 7.19
CA TYR A 168 -15.31 2.54 7.03
C TYR A 168 -16.20 1.40 6.53
N ARG A 169 -15.66 0.46 5.75
CA ARG A 169 -16.37 -0.79 5.38
C ARG A 169 -16.40 -1.83 6.49
N LYS A 170 -15.81 -1.55 7.65
CA LYS A 170 -15.69 -2.50 8.77
C LYS A 170 -15.16 -3.87 8.31
N CYS A 171 -14.10 -3.84 7.51
CA CYS A 171 -13.51 -5.05 6.94
C CYS A 171 -13.13 -6.05 8.05
N PRO A 172 -13.69 -7.28 8.07
CA PRO A 172 -13.41 -8.23 9.15
C PRO A 172 -11.93 -8.61 9.26
N LEU A 173 -11.23 -8.67 8.13
CA LEU A 173 -9.81 -9.01 8.13
C LEU A 173 -8.95 -7.87 8.69
N LEU A 174 -9.39 -6.62 8.56
CA LEU A 174 -8.75 -5.49 9.24
C LEU A 174 -8.93 -5.58 10.76
N LEU A 175 -10.10 -6.00 11.24
CA LEU A 175 -10.31 -6.25 12.67
C LEU A 175 -9.33 -7.31 13.19
N ASN A 176 -9.20 -8.43 12.51
CA ASN A 176 -8.22 -9.47 12.87
C ASN A 176 -6.77 -8.93 12.89
N TYR A 177 -6.42 -8.06 11.95
CA TYR A 177 -5.12 -7.37 11.93
C TYR A 177 -4.93 -6.49 13.17
N VAL A 178 -5.93 -5.68 13.53
CA VAL A 178 -5.88 -4.81 14.72
C VAL A 178 -5.71 -5.62 16.00
N GLU A 179 -6.48 -6.69 16.16
CA GLU A 179 -6.38 -7.59 17.32
C GLU A 179 -5.01 -8.26 17.41
N TRP A 180 -4.48 -8.72 16.27
CA TRP A 180 -3.15 -9.31 16.19
C TRP A 180 -2.06 -8.29 16.57
N GLN A 181 -2.12 -7.08 16.04
CA GLN A 181 -1.17 -6.01 16.39
C GLN A 181 -1.22 -5.66 17.87
N LEU A 182 -2.40 -5.56 18.46
CA LEU A 182 -2.55 -5.31 19.90
C LEU A 182 -1.92 -6.44 20.74
N ALA A 183 -2.07 -7.69 20.33
CA ALA A 183 -1.43 -8.82 20.99
C ALA A 183 0.10 -8.74 20.91
N GLU A 184 0.66 -8.37 19.76
CA GLU A 184 2.09 -8.17 19.59
C GLU A 184 2.62 -7.00 20.42
N HIS A 185 1.91 -5.86 20.44
CA HIS A 185 2.28 -4.70 21.24
C HIS A 185 2.31 -5.02 22.74
N ARG A 186 1.35 -5.81 23.26
CA ARG A 186 1.37 -6.28 24.65
C ARG A 186 2.61 -7.11 24.96
N LYS A 187 3.03 -7.99 24.03
CA LYS A 187 4.27 -8.78 24.20
C LYS A 187 5.51 -7.89 24.23
N ILE A 188 5.57 -6.90 23.32
CA ILE A 188 6.69 -5.95 23.24
C ILE A 188 6.73 -5.08 24.50
N ALA A 189 5.61 -4.52 24.94
CA ALA A 189 5.52 -3.70 26.14
C ALA A 189 6.03 -4.48 27.36
N LYS A 190 5.54 -5.72 27.56
CA LYS A 190 6.01 -6.59 28.66
C LYS A 190 7.50 -6.87 28.60
N ARG A 191 8.07 -7.06 27.41
CA ARG A 191 9.53 -7.24 27.25
C ARG A 191 10.29 -6.00 27.65
N LEU A 192 9.86 -4.84 27.16
CA LEU A 192 10.49 -3.55 27.49
C LEU A 192 10.43 -3.20 29.00
N GLU A 193 9.38 -3.65 29.71
CA GLU A 193 9.29 -3.49 31.18
C GLU A 193 10.33 -4.35 31.92
N GLN A 194 10.73 -5.49 31.36
CA GLN A 194 11.68 -6.43 31.95
C GLN A 194 13.13 -6.13 31.56
N GLU A 195 13.38 -5.21 30.67
CA GLU A 195 14.73 -4.81 30.27
C GLU A 195 15.46 -4.11 31.44
N ALA A 196 16.70 -4.55 31.69
CA ALA A 196 17.53 -4.04 32.78
C ALA A 196 17.92 -2.57 32.64
N ASP A 197 17.87 -2.01 31.43
CA ASP A 197 18.22 -0.61 31.10
C ASP A 197 16.95 0.22 30.86
N ALA A 198 16.11 0.28 31.89
CA ALA A 198 14.80 0.97 31.83
C ALA A 198 14.89 2.46 31.52
N ASP A 199 15.99 3.09 31.91
CA ASP A 199 16.23 4.53 31.77
C ASP A 199 16.97 4.92 30.48
N ASN A 200 17.29 3.95 29.63
CA ASN A 200 17.89 4.21 28.32
C ASN A 200 16.94 5.06 27.45
N PRO A 201 17.38 6.18 26.89
CA PRO A 201 16.54 7.04 26.07
C PRO A 201 15.87 6.30 24.88
N LYS A 202 16.54 5.29 24.33
CA LYS A 202 15.96 4.46 23.25
C LYS A 202 14.81 3.58 23.77
N THR A 203 14.97 2.98 24.95
CA THR A 203 13.94 2.16 25.60
C THR A 203 12.73 3.01 25.97
N ILE A 204 12.95 4.20 26.55
CA ILE A 204 11.90 5.16 26.89
C ILE A 204 11.12 5.56 25.64
N ARG A 205 11.83 5.97 24.58
CA ARG A 205 11.20 6.35 23.31
C ARG A 205 10.37 5.19 22.73
N ARG A 206 10.92 3.97 22.71
CA ARG A 206 10.19 2.80 22.17
C ARG A 206 8.95 2.45 22.99
N ARG A 207 8.99 2.62 24.31
CA ARG A 207 7.80 2.46 25.17
C ARG A 207 6.71 3.46 24.81
N GLN A 208 7.09 4.71 24.60
CA GLN A 208 6.14 5.77 24.21
C GLN A 208 5.50 5.47 22.84
N GLU A 209 6.30 5.11 21.85
CA GLU A 209 5.81 4.72 20.51
C GLU A 209 4.79 3.56 20.61
N ILE A 210 5.12 2.49 21.35
CA ILE A 210 4.21 1.35 21.54
C ILE A 210 2.93 1.75 22.27
N ALA A 211 3.01 2.67 23.25
CA ALA A 211 1.83 3.16 23.96
C ALA A 211 0.90 3.97 23.01
N GLU A 212 1.46 4.85 22.20
CA GLU A 212 0.72 5.65 21.21
C GLU A 212 0.06 4.76 20.15
N GLU A 213 0.82 3.81 19.59
CA GLU A 213 0.30 2.83 18.62
C GLU A 213 -0.81 1.96 19.25
N THR A 214 -0.64 1.52 20.49
CA THR A 214 -1.65 0.73 21.23
C THR A 214 -2.94 1.53 21.47
N ALA A 215 -2.82 2.80 21.84
CA ALA A 215 -3.97 3.68 22.04
C ALA A 215 -4.75 3.87 20.73
N LEU A 216 -4.06 4.04 19.59
CA LEU A 216 -4.67 4.15 18.28
C LEU A 216 -5.41 2.86 17.89
N LEU A 217 -4.79 1.70 18.04
CA LEU A 217 -5.42 0.41 17.74
C LEU A 217 -6.61 0.11 18.67
N THR A 218 -6.57 0.55 19.92
CA THR A 218 -7.71 0.43 20.86
C THR A 218 -8.89 1.27 20.38
N ARG A 219 -8.64 2.50 19.93
CA ARG A 219 -9.69 3.34 19.32
C ARG A 219 -10.27 2.70 18.05
N ALA A 220 -9.47 1.95 17.31
CA ALA A 220 -9.98 1.22 16.14
C ALA A 220 -10.97 0.11 16.56
N LEU A 221 -10.70 -0.65 17.64
CA LEU A 221 -11.67 -1.61 18.18
C LEU A 221 -12.97 -0.91 18.62
N GLU A 222 -12.86 0.20 19.33
CA GLU A 222 -14.04 1.00 19.73
C GLU A 222 -14.85 1.47 18.51
N TRP A 223 -14.18 1.82 17.40
CA TRP A 223 -14.84 2.15 16.14
C TRP A 223 -15.64 0.97 15.58
N TYR A 224 -15.09 -0.25 15.64
CA TYR A 224 -15.80 -1.45 15.21
C TYR A 224 -17.02 -1.76 16.08
N ASP A 225 -16.90 -1.58 17.39
CA ASP A 225 -17.97 -1.89 18.36
C ASP A 225 -19.12 -0.86 18.34
N ASN A 226 -18.80 0.44 18.25
CA ASN A 226 -19.75 1.54 18.43
C ASN A 226 -20.24 2.15 17.10
N GLY A 227 -19.66 1.78 15.97
CA GLY A 227 -19.98 2.40 14.70
C GLY A 227 -21.36 1.96 14.18
N LYS A 228 -22.22 2.92 13.84
CA LYS A 228 -23.41 2.69 13.00
C LYS A 228 -23.00 1.93 11.75
N GLU A 229 -23.90 1.04 11.28
CA GLU A 229 -23.70 0.35 10.00
C GLU A 229 -23.30 1.36 8.93
N PRO A 230 -22.27 1.08 8.10
CA PRO A 230 -21.96 1.94 6.99
C PRO A 230 -23.17 1.96 6.06
N ASP A 231 -23.62 3.15 5.70
CA ASP A 231 -24.55 3.29 4.58
C ASP A 231 -23.87 2.64 3.37
N CYS A 232 -24.42 1.51 2.94
CA CYS A 232 -23.96 0.81 1.75
C CYS A 232 -24.15 1.75 0.55
N ILE A 233 -23.05 2.23 -0.01
CA ILE A 233 -23.01 2.87 -1.33
C ILE A 233 -22.65 1.81 -2.37
#